data_adf3451ea915da2038c6516403a24e50
#
_entry.id   adf3451ea915da2038c6516403a24e50
#
_cell.length_a   1.000
_cell.length_b   1.000
_cell.length_c   1.000
_cell.angle_alpha   90.00
_cell.angle_beta   90.00
_cell.angle_gamma   90.00
#
_symmetry.space_group_name_H-M   'P 1'
#
loop_
_entity.id
_entity.type
_entity.pdbx_description
1 polymer ?
#
loop_
_entity_poly.entity_id
_entity_poly.type
_entity_poly.pdbx_seq_one_letter_code
_entity_poly.pdbx_strand_id
1 'polypeptide(L)'
;MCIRDSYWDAEGNRQPLTEEMKKTLDDRMLELAADAIRMLALCTYESDIEGDELPADGLTLVGILGIRDEVRPEAIEAIAEVQDAGVQIVMITGDRRETAVAIAKDAGLLQRPNELVWTSAELAEMSDEQVKLELHKLRVVARALPMDKSRLVRLAQEMNLVVGMTGDGVNDSPALKKADVGFAMGSGTEVAKEAGDIVILDDNFLSIKQAILYLSLIHIS
;
A
#
# COMPACT_ATOMS: atom_id res chain seq x y z
N MET A 1 -10.76 21.22 3.07
CA MET A 1 -10.78 21.03 4.55
C MET A 1 -11.90 21.88 5.13
N CYS A 2 -12.75 21.32 6.02
CA CYS A 2 -13.90 22.05 6.60
C CYS A 2 -13.54 22.95 7.81
N ILE A 3 -12.28 23.05 8.19
CA ILE A 3 -11.82 23.92 9.29
C ILE A 3 -11.70 25.33 8.72
N ARG A 4 -12.65 26.20 9.05
CA ARG A 4 -12.76 27.48 8.36
C ARG A 4 -12.39 28.69 9.18
N ASP A 5 -12.45 28.63 10.54
CA ASP A 5 -12.64 29.87 11.27
C ASP A 5 -11.58 30.20 12.34
N SER A 6 -11.08 29.22 13.09
CA SER A 6 -10.19 29.50 14.22
C SER A 6 -9.29 28.33 14.61
N TYR A 7 -8.22 28.63 15.35
CA TYR A 7 -7.32 27.65 15.97
C TYR A 7 -6.97 28.06 17.40
N TRP A 8 -6.52 27.10 18.19
CA TRP A 8 -5.96 27.36 19.51
C TRP A 8 -4.44 27.59 19.37
N ASP A 9 -3.94 28.75 19.88
CA ASP A 9 -2.50 28.99 19.97
C ASP A 9 -1.85 28.20 21.13
N ALA A 10 -0.52 28.27 21.25
CA ALA A 10 0.22 27.57 22.29
C ALA A 10 -0.10 28.06 23.72
N GLU A 11 -0.59 29.27 23.86
CA GLU A 11 -1.02 29.89 25.11
C GLU A 11 -2.46 29.56 25.48
N GLY A 12 -3.20 28.83 24.60
CA GLY A 12 -4.58 28.46 24.83
C GLY A 12 -5.60 29.56 24.51
N ASN A 13 -5.23 30.54 23.65
CA ASN A 13 -6.16 31.53 23.16
C ASN A 13 -6.70 31.15 21.78
N ARG A 14 -7.98 31.43 21.56
CA ARG A 14 -8.63 31.23 20.26
C ARG A 14 -8.24 32.35 19.30
N GLN A 15 -7.60 31.99 18.20
CA GLN A 15 -7.14 32.90 17.16
C GLN A 15 -7.88 32.64 15.85
N PRO A 16 -8.10 33.66 15.00
CA PRO A 16 -8.68 33.49 13.68
C PRO A 16 -7.70 32.76 12.74
N LEU A 17 -8.18 31.77 11.99
CA LEU A 17 -7.41 31.08 10.96
C LEU A 17 -7.42 31.95 9.69
N THR A 18 -6.32 32.67 9.43
CA THR A 18 -6.20 33.53 8.25
C THR A 18 -6.06 32.71 6.95
N GLU A 19 -6.39 33.31 5.80
CA GLU A 19 -6.24 32.65 4.49
C GLU A 19 -4.79 32.26 4.18
N GLU A 20 -3.82 33.07 4.65
CA GLU A 20 -2.40 32.74 4.51
C GLU A 20 -2.01 31.48 5.32
N MET A 21 -2.53 31.36 6.54
CA MET A 21 -2.31 30.18 7.38
C MET A 21 -2.98 28.96 6.78
N LYS A 22 -4.20 29.08 6.25
CA LYS A 22 -4.88 27.97 5.56
C LYS A 22 -4.06 27.48 4.39
N LYS A 23 -3.54 28.39 3.57
CA LYS A 23 -2.68 28.04 2.45
C LYS A 23 -1.41 27.32 2.90
N THR A 24 -0.73 27.83 3.93
CA THR A 24 0.47 27.20 4.50
C THR A 24 0.18 25.80 5.03
N LEU A 25 -0.97 25.60 5.70
CA LEU A 25 -1.42 24.30 6.17
C LEU A 25 -1.71 23.35 4.99
N ASP A 26 -2.41 23.83 3.97
CA ASP A 26 -2.74 23.02 2.79
C ASP A 26 -1.46 22.61 2.04
N ASP A 27 -0.50 23.52 1.85
CA ASP A 27 0.79 23.22 1.23
C ASP A 27 1.56 22.16 2.05
N ARG A 28 1.61 22.31 3.38
CA ARG A 28 2.26 21.35 4.28
C ARG A 28 1.55 20.00 4.30
N MET A 29 0.22 19.99 4.24
CA MET A 29 -0.56 18.76 4.15
C MET A 29 -0.31 18.02 2.83
N LEU A 30 -0.14 18.74 1.72
CA LEU A 30 0.21 18.15 0.43
C LEU A 30 1.60 17.50 0.47
N GLU A 31 2.60 18.15 1.07
CA GLU A 31 3.94 17.59 1.28
C GLU A 31 3.88 16.29 2.10
N LEU A 32 3.21 16.33 3.26
CA LEU A 32 3.08 15.16 4.14
C LEU A 32 2.28 14.03 3.50
N ALA A 33 1.27 14.36 2.68
CA ALA A 33 0.52 13.36 1.92
C ALA A 33 1.38 12.66 0.84
N ALA A 34 2.35 13.39 0.25
CA ALA A 34 3.30 12.82 -0.69
C ALA A 34 4.23 11.79 -0.03
N ASP A 35 4.47 11.93 1.28
CA ASP A 35 5.25 10.98 2.11
C ASP A 35 4.38 9.86 2.72
N ALA A 36 3.17 9.63 2.17
CA ALA A 36 2.22 8.63 2.65
C ALA A 36 1.74 8.83 4.11
N ILE A 37 1.84 10.06 4.64
CA ILE A 37 1.34 10.39 5.97
C ILE A 37 -0.16 10.67 5.89
N ARG A 38 -0.96 9.87 6.59
CA ARG A 38 -2.39 10.13 6.78
C ARG A 38 -2.56 11.18 7.86
N MET A 39 -3.30 12.23 7.57
CA MET A 39 -3.50 13.32 8.52
C MET A 39 -4.90 13.26 9.13
N LEU A 40 -4.96 13.49 10.44
CA LEU A 40 -6.18 13.62 11.22
C LEU A 40 -6.17 14.99 11.91
N ALA A 41 -7.17 15.83 11.58
CA ALA A 41 -7.35 17.11 12.25
C ALA A 41 -8.15 16.91 13.54
N LEU A 42 -7.66 17.46 14.64
CA LEU A 42 -8.33 17.54 15.92
C LEU A 42 -8.96 18.92 16.08
N CYS A 43 -10.25 18.95 16.37
CA CYS A 43 -10.98 20.19 16.56
C CYS A 43 -11.80 20.14 17.84
N THR A 44 -12.04 21.30 18.45
CA THR A 44 -13.06 21.48 19.49
C THR A 44 -14.29 22.13 18.89
N TYR A 45 -15.44 21.83 19.50
CA TYR A 45 -16.72 22.43 19.20
C TYR A 45 -17.43 22.76 20.52
N GLU A 46 -18.06 23.95 20.63
CA GLU A 46 -18.62 24.44 21.88
C GLU A 46 -20.02 23.92 22.21
N SER A 47 -20.67 23.27 21.24
CA SER A 47 -22.03 22.72 21.43
C SER A 47 -22.01 21.19 21.27
N ASP A 48 -23.07 20.54 21.71
CA ASP A 48 -23.24 19.11 21.47
C ASP A 48 -23.43 18.82 19.98
N ILE A 49 -22.80 17.75 19.50
CA ILE A 49 -22.94 17.28 18.12
C ILE A 49 -24.10 16.28 18.12
N GLU A 50 -25.19 16.63 17.46
CA GLU A 50 -26.32 15.73 17.25
C GLU A 50 -26.12 14.88 15.98
N GLY A 51 -25.99 13.57 16.15
CA GLY A 51 -25.80 12.62 15.03
C GLY A 51 -24.34 12.46 14.59
N ASP A 52 -24.14 11.85 13.42
CA ASP A 52 -22.81 11.49 12.87
C ASP A 52 -22.25 12.55 11.89
N GLU A 53 -22.96 13.64 11.67
CA GLU A 53 -22.51 14.70 10.75
C GLU A 53 -21.73 15.77 11.50
N LEU A 54 -20.55 16.13 10.93
CA LEU A 54 -19.73 17.22 11.45
C LEU A 54 -20.43 18.57 11.22
N PRO A 55 -20.40 19.49 12.21
CA PRO A 55 -20.93 20.84 12.04
C PRO A 55 -20.22 21.54 10.89
N ALA A 56 -20.99 22.30 10.09
CA ALA A 56 -20.46 23.04 8.97
C ALA A 56 -19.56 24.22 9.39
N ASP A 57 -19.84 24.82 10.58
CA ASP A 57 -19.17 26.01 11.11
C ASP A 57 -18.89 25.83 12.61
N GLY A 58 -18.02 26.69 13.17
CA GLY A 58 -17.73 26.75 14.62
C GLY A 58 -16.67 25.77 15.12
N LEU A 59 -16.05 25.00 14.24
CA LEU A 59 -14.92 24.13 14.60
C LEU A 59 -13.66 24.95 14.83
N THR A 60 -13.00 24.76 15.98
CA THR A 60 -11.71 25.35 16.31
C THR A 60 -10.61 24.29 16.24
N LEU A 61 -9.62 24.51 15.39
CA LEU A 61 -8.50 23.59 15.20
C LEU A 61 -7.62 23.56 16.45
N VAL A 62 -7.39 22.39 17.00
CA VAL A 62 -6.43 22.13 18.09
C VAL A 62 -5.08 21.73 17.52
N GLY A 63 -5.08 20.89 16.49
CA GLY A 63 -3.85 20.41 15.86
C GLY A 63 -4.12 19.39 14.77
N ILE A 64 -3.05 18.97 14.10
CA ILE A 64 -3.07 17.96 13.06
C ILE A 64 -2.11 16.85 13.46
N LEU A 65 -2.62 15.62 13.54
CA LEU A 65 -1.81 14.42 13.75
C LEU A 65 -1.44 13.80 12.41
N GLY A 66 -0.17 13.53 12.21
CA GLY A 66 0.32 12.70 11.11
C GLY A 66 0.43 11.25 11.57
N ILE A 67 -0.20 10.35 10.85
CA ILE A 67 -0.16 8.91 11.09
C ILE A 67 0.51 8.27 9.89
N ARG A 68 1.58 7.50 10.12
CA ARG A 68 2.30 6.76 9.10
C ARG A 68 2.57 5.36 9.61
N ASP A 69 2.26 4.37 8.77
CA ASP A 69 2.70 3.00 8.98
C ASP A 69 4.10 2.85 8.37
N GLU A 70 5.09 2.56 9.20
CA GLU A 70 6.45 2.31 8.75
C GLU A 70 6.61 0.87 8.27
N VAL A 71 7.42 0.69 7.22
CA VAL A 71 7.81 -0.66 6.78
C VAL A 71 8.70 -1.27 7.85
N ARG A 72 8.38 -2.49 8.26
CA ARG A 72 9.17 -3.21 9.27
C ARG A 72 10.60 -3.41 8.77
N PRO A 73 11.65 -3.09 9.56
CA PRO A 73 13.05 -3.21 9.13
C PRO A 73 13.39 -4.61 8.59
N GLU A 74 12.89 -5.65 9.24
CA GLU A 74 13.10 -7.03 8.82
C GLU A 74 12.46 -7.37 7.47
N ALA A 75 11.38 -6.67 7.08
CA ALA A 75 10.78 -6.84 5.76
C ALA A 75 11.68 -6.24 4.66
N ILE A 76 12.34 -5.11 4.94
CA ILE A 76 13.28 -4.46 4.00
C ILE A 76 14.46 -5.40 3.70
N GLU A 77 15.06 -5.99 4.75
CA GLU A 77 16.15 -6.95 4.59
C GLU A 77 15.70 -8.19 3.80
N ALA A 78 14.53 -8.75 4.15
CA ALA A 78 13.99 -9.91 3.47
C ALA A 78 13.68 -9.66 1.99
N ILE A 79 13.15 -8.47 1.66
CA ILE A 79 12.90 -8.04 0.27
C ILE A 79 14.22 -7.97 -0.49
N ALA A 80 15.26 -7.37 0.08
CA ALA A 80 16.57 -7.28 -0.55
C ALA A 80 17.16 -8.67 -0.85
N GLU A 81 17.13 -9.59 0.12
CA GLU A 81 17.64 -10.96 -0.08
C GLU A 81 16.87 -11.74 -1.15
N VAL A 82 15.54 -11.60 -1.22
CA VAL A 82 14.71 -12.24 -2.25
C VAL A 82 15.03 -11.64 -3.64
N GLN A 83 15.24 -10.33 -3.73
CA GLN A 83 15.66 -9.68 -4.99
C GLN A 83 17.08 -10.12 -5.41
N ASP A 84 18.02 -10.24 -4.48
CA ASP A 84 19.38 -10.73 -4.72
C ASP A 84 19.39 -12.19 -5.19
N ALA A 85 18.41 -12.98 -4.77
CA ALA A 85 18.16 -14.34 -5.28
C ALA A 85 17.55 -14.37 -6.70
N GLY A 86 17.35 -13.21 -7.34
CA GLY A 86 16.83 -13.08 -8.69
C GLY A 86 15.29 -13.12 -8.78
N VAL A 87 14.58 -13.04 -7.66
CA VAL A 87 13.10 -13.02 -7.65
C VAL A 87 12.61 -11.58 -7.78
N GLN A 88 11.74 -11.34 -8.74
CA GLN A 88 11.07 -10.05 -8.88
C GLN A 88 9.92 -9.94 -7.88
N ILE A 89 9.92 -8.87 -7.10
CA ILE A 89 8.81 -8.55 -6.18
C ILE A 89 7.98 -7.43 -6.79
N VAL A 90 6.66 -7.60 -6.80
CA VAL A 90 5.68 -6.60 -7.26
C VAL A 90 4.68 -6.37 -6.14
N MET A 91 4.59 -5.13 -5.67
CA MET A 91 3.58 -4.70 -4.69
C MET A 91 2.27 -4.35 -5.42
N ILE A 92 1.17 -5.00 -5.05
CA ILE A 92 -0.15 -4.76 -5.62
C ILE A 92 -1.09 -4.33 -4.49
N THR A 93 -1.49 -3.05 -4.49
CA THR A 93 -2.25 -2.45 -3.39
C THR A 93 -3.45 -1.64 -3.89
N GLY A 94 -4.51 -1.56 -3.08
CA GLY A 94 -5.64 -0.67 -3.29
C GLY A 94 -5.34 0.81 -2.97
N ASP A 95 -4.18 1.11 -2.37
CA ASP A 95 -3.78 2.46 -1.99
C ASP A 95 -3.59 3.39 -3.18
N ARG A 96 -3.54 4.70 -2.89
CA ARG A 96 -3.22 5.72 -3.89
C ARG A 96 -1.80 5.55 -4.39
N ARG A 97 -1.55 6.01 -5.62
CA ARG A 97 -0.23 5.91 -6.27
C ARG A 97 0.88 6.54 -5.43
N GLU A 98 0.64 7.71 -4.86
CA GLU A 98 1.60 8.45 -4.05
C GLU A 98 2.01 7.65 -2.80
N THR A 99 1.02 7.11 -2.09
CA THR A 99 1.22 6.25 -0.92
C THR A 99 1.97 4.97 -1.28
N ALA A 100 1.54 4.29 -2.35
CA ALA A 100 2.17 3.06 -2.81
C ALA A 100 3.63 3.27 -3.23
N VAL A 101 3.93 4.38 -3.90
CA VAL A 101 5.30 4.76 -4.30
C VAL A 101 6.17 5.04 -3.08
N ALA A 102 5.66 5.77 -2.07
CA ALA A 102 6.41 6.06 -0.85
C ALA A 102 6.75 4.76 -0.09
N ILE A 103 5.76 3.89 0.12
CA ILE A 103 5.97 2.58 0.77
C ILE A 103 6.96 1.72 -0.03
N ALA A 104 6.84 1.67 -1.35
CA ALA A 104 7.72 0.87 -2.20
C ALA A 104 9.17 1.37 -2.19
N LYS A 105 9.40 2.68 -2.07
CA LYS A 105 10.74 3.26 -1.88
C LYS A 105 11.30 2.89 -0.51
N ASP A 106 10.53 3.06 0.54
CA ASP A 106 10.93 2.71 1.91
C ASP A 106 11.24 1.21 2.04
N ALA A 107 10.48 0.36 1.35
CA ALA A 107 10.68 -1.09 1.32
C ALA A 107 11.84 -1.53 0.40
N GLY A 108 12.47 -0.63 -0.34
CA GLY A 108 13.54 -0.98 -1.30
C GLY A 108 13.05 -1.65 -2.57
N LEU A 109 11.76 -1.56 -2.91
CA LEU A 109 11.20 -2.10 -4.16
C LEU A 109 11.44 -1.17 -5.36
N LEU A 110 11.40 0.15 -5.12
CA LEU A 110 11.64 1.19 -6.12
C LEU A 110 13.01 1.83 -5.89
N GLN A 111 14.01 1.40 -6.65
CA GLN A 111 15.39 1.85 -6.50
C GLN A 111 15.95 2.49 -7.78
N ARG A 112 15.40 2.17 -8.96
CA ARG A 112 15.95 2.56 -10.25
C ARG A 112 14.95 3.40 -11.04
N PRO A 113 15.43 4.38 -11.86
CA PRO A 113 14.55 5.26 -12.65
C PRO A 113 13.69 4.55 -13.70
N ASN A 114 14.10 3.35 -14.14
CA ASN A 114 13.40 2.57 -15.16
C ASN A 114 12.37 1.58 -14.58
N GLU A 115 12.19 1.56 -13.28
CA GLU A 115 11.19 0.72 -12.63
C GLU A 115 9.80 1.34 -12.74
N LEU A 116 8.81 0.49 -13.00
CA LEU A 116 7.48 0.94 -13.38
C LEU A 116 6.50 0.86 -12.21
N VAL A 117 5.65 1.87 -12.15
CA VAL A 117 4.50 1.97 -11.27
C VAL A 117 3.28 2.21 -12.11
N TRP A 118 2.31 1.30 -12.08
CA TRP A 118 1.04 1.44 -12.75
C TRP A 118 -0.09 1.63 -11.76
N THR A 119 -1.17 2.21 -12.25
CA THR A 119 -2.48 2.18 -11.62
C THR A 119 -3.36 1.13 -12.30
N SER A 120 -4.44 0.70 -11.65
CA SER A 120 -5.43 -0.18 -12.26
C SER A 120 -5.97 0.39 -13.59
N ALA A 121 -6.18 1.70 -13.65
CA ALA A 121 -6.66 2.37 -14.88
C ALA A 121 -5.65 2.26 -16.02
N GLU A 122 -4.37 2.57 -15.76
CA GLU A 122 -3.29 2.43 -16.77
C GLU A 122 -3.16 0.96 -17.21
N LEU A 123 -3.23 0.01 -16.27
CA LEU A 123 -3.18 -1.43 -16.58
C LEU A 123 -4.36 -1.88 -17.42
N ALA A 124 -5.56 -1.32 -17.22
CA ALA A 124 -6.76 -1.64 -17.99
C ALA A 124 -6.69 -1.15 -19.46
N GLU A 125 -5.95 -0.06 -19.72
CA GLU A 125 -5.73 0.46 -21.07
C GLU A 125 -4.69 -0.33 -21.88
N MET A 126 -3.85 -1.12 -21.22
CA MET A 126 -2.79 -1.89 -21.86
C MET A 126 -3.31 -3.24 -22.36
N SER A 127 -2.86 -3.64 -23.58
CA SER A 127 -3.05 -5.02 -24.05
C SER A 127 -2.19 -6.00 -23.25
N ASP A 128 -2.51 -7.29 -23.28
CA ASP A 128 -1.76 -8.33 -22.59
C ASP A 128 -0.31 -8.41 -23.10
N GLU A 129 -0.08 -8.18 -24.39
CA GLU A 129 1.24 -8.13 -25.02
C GLU A 129 2.07 -6.96 -24.51
N GLN A 130 1.45 -5.78 -24.37
CA GLN A 130 2.13 -4.60 -23.81
C GLN A 130 2.52 -4.81 -22.35
N VAL A 131 1.61 -5.41 -21.55
CA VAL A 131 1.93 -5.74 -20.16
C VAL A 131 3.10 -6.72 -20.07
N LYS A 132 3.10 -7.79 -20.89
CA LYS A 132 4.20 -8.77 -20.90
C LYS A 132 5.55 -8.15 -21.24
N LEU A 133 5.60 -7.23 -22.20
CA LEU A 133 6.84 -6.55 -22.58
C LEU A 133 7.50 -5.77 -21.44
N GLU A 134 6.69 -5.14 -20.59
CA GLU A 134 7.15 -4.27 -19.51
C GLU A 134 7.11 -4.93 -18.11
N LEU A 135 6.56 -6.15 -18.00
CA LEU A 135 6.34 -6.83 -16.74
C LEU A 135 7.61 -6.96 -15.89
N HIS A 136 8.75 -7.18 -16.52
CA HIS A 136 10.05 -7.32 -15.84
C HIS A 136 10.51 -6.05 -15.12
N LYS A 137 10.00 -4.86 -15.50
CA LYS A 137 10.29 -3.58 -14.85
C LYS A 137 9.26 -3.21 -13.80
N LEU A 138 8.10 -3.87 -13.79
CA LEU A 138 7.01 -3.54 -12.88
C LEU A 138 7.40 -3.79 -11.42
N ARG A 139 7.14 -2.81 -10.55
CA ARG A 139 7.38 -2.92 -9.11
C ARG A 139 6.12 -2.64 -8.29
N VAL A 140 5.23 -1.80 -8.80
CA VAL A 140 4.03 -1.40 -8.06
C VAL A 140 2.81 -1.34 -8.96
N VAL A 141 1.69 -1.87 -8.48
CA VAL A 141 0.35 -1.57 -9.02
C VAL A 141 -0.48 -0.96 -7.91
N ALA A 142 -0.83 0.32 -8.10
CA ALA A 142 -1.63 1.11 -7.18
C ALA A 142 -3.11 1.14 -7.59
N ARG A 143 -4.02 1.39 -6.67
CA ARG A 143 -5.47 1.37 -6.92
C ARG A 143 -5.95 0.06 -7.54
N ALA A 144 -5.22 -1.03 -7.27
CA ALA A 144 -5.46 -2.32 -7.87
C ALA A 144 -6.84 -2.88 -7.51
N LEU A 145 -7.48 -3.46 -8.50
CA LEU A 145 -8.71 -4.25 -8.34
C LEU A 145 -8.36 -5.74 -8.21
N PRO A 146 -9.24 -6.58 -7.65
CA PRO A 146 -9.00 -8.02 -7.55
C PRO A 146 -8.69 -8.70 -8.88
N MET A 147 -9.29 -8.22 -9.97
CA MET A 147 -9.05 -8.74 -11.31
C MET A 147 -7.63 -8.46 -11.84
N ASP A 148 -7.02 -7.34 -11.42
CA ASP A 148 -5.65 -6.99 -11.83
C ASP A 148 -4.64 -8.00 -11.30
N LYS A 149 -4.80 -8.43 -10.03
CA LYS A 149 -3.97 -9.46 -9.41
C LYS A 149 -4.02 -10.77 -10.21
N SER A 150 -5.22 -11.25 -10.52
CA SER A 150 -5.42 -12.48 -11.30
C SER A 150 -4.92 -12.35 -12.74
N ARG A 151 -5.01 -11.15 -13.35
CA ARG A 151 -4.49 -10.87 -14.69
C ARG A 151 -2.97 -10.95 -14.73
N LEU A 152 -2.30 -10.29 -13.77
CA LEU A 152 -0.84 -10.28 -13.69
C LEU A 152 -0.27 -11.67 -13.44
N VAL A 153 -0.87 -12.45 -12.53
CA VAL A 153 -0.49 -13.87 -12.31
C VAL A 153 -0.58 -14.64 -13.61
N ARG A 154 -1.70 -14.55 -14.32
CA ARG A 154 -1.90 -15.26 -15.62
C ARG A 154 -0.83 -14.87 -16.64
N LEU A 155 -0.59 -13.55 -16.82
CA LEU A 155 0.37 -13.07 -17.81
C LEU A 155 1.81 -13.49 -17.49
N ALA A 156 2.20 -13.50 -16.23
CA ALA A 156 3.50 -14.00 -15.82
C ALA A 156 3.65 -15.50 -16.09
N GLN A 157 2.62 -16.31 -15.78
CA GLN A 157 2.60 -17.75 -16.09
C GLN A 157 2.66 -18.03 -17.60
N GLU A 158 1.97 -17.23 -18.43
CA GLU A 158 2.05 -17.33 -19.89
C GLU A 158 3.45 -17.02 -20.45
N MET A 159 4.29 -16.30 -19.66
CA MET A 159 5.69 -16.07 -19.96
C MET A 159 6.62 -17.17 -19.40
N ASN A 160 6.07 -18.26 -18.88
CA ASN A 160 6.77 -19.35 -18.21
C ASN A 160 7.53 -18.90 -16.94
N LEU A 161 7.02 -17.88 -16.23
CA LEU A 161 7.53 -17.48 -14.94
C LEU A 161 6.77 -18.26 -13.85
N VAL A 162 7.49 -18.64 -12.80
CA VAL A 162 6.88 -19.20 -11.58
C VAL A 162 6.40 -18.04 -10.70
N VAL A 163 5.14 -18.06 -10.32
CA VAL A 163 4.49 -16.93 -9.62
C VAL A 163 4.11 -17.34 -8.21
N GLY A 164 4.71 -16.68 -7.22
CA GLY A 164 4.22 -16.65 -5.84
C GLY A 164 3.23 -15.50 -5.67
N MET A 165 2.12 -15.71 -4.99
CA MET A 165 1.15 -14.68 -4.65
C MET A 165 0.92 -14.65 -3.14
N THR A 166 0.95 -13.46 -2.54
CA THR A 166 0.57 -13.27 -1.12
C THR A 166 -0.75 -12.53 -1.01
N GLY A 167 -1.55 -12.88 -0.01
CA GLY A 167 -2.83 -12.19 0.24
C GLY A 167 -3.45 -12.58 1.57
N ASP A 168 -4.36 -11.74 2.06
CA ASP A 168 -5.05 -11.90 3.35
C ASP A 168 -6.57 -11.81 3.24
N GLY A 169 -7.08 -11.31 2.14
CA GLY A 169 -8.50 -11.02 1.95
C GLY A 169 -9.22 -11.95 0.96
N VAL A 170 -10.55 -11.91 1.02
CA VAL A 170 -11.42 -12.60 0.05
C VAL A 170 -11.10 -12.16 -1.39
N ASN A 171 -10.73 -10.89 -1.57
CA ASN A 171 -10.38 -10.31 -2.87
C ASN A 171 -9.09 -10.88 -3.47
N ASP A 172 -8.22 -11.48 -2.65
CA ASP A 172 -6.95 -12.08 -3.06
C ASP A 172 -7.10 -13.56 -3.43
N SER A 173 -8.14 -14.22 -2.93
CA SER A 173 -8.34 -15.66 -3.09
C SER A 173 -8.31 -16.15 -4.54
N PRO A 174 -8.89 -15.45 -5.54
CA PRO A 174 -8.78 -15.89 -6.93
C PRO A 174 -7.34 -15.84 -7.47
N ALA A 175 -6.52 -14.88 -7.03
CA ALA A 175 -5.12 -14.76 -7.44
C ALA A 175 -4.24 -15.74 -6.67
N LEU A 176 -4.48 -15.95 -5.36
CA LEU A 176 -3.81 -16.97 -4.55
C LEU A 176 -3.98 -18.36 -5.16
N LYS A 177 -5.22 -18.74 -5.47
CA LYS A 177 -5.53 -20.05 -6.07
C LYS A 177 -4.96 -20.23 -7.47
N LYS A 178 -4.71 -19.15 -8.19
CA LYS A 178 -4.21 -19.18 -9.57
C LYS A 178 -2.69 -19.21 -9.66
N ALA A 179 -2.00 -18.68 -8.66
CA ALA A 179 -0.54 -18.67 -8.59
C ALA A 179 0.02 -20.10 -8.55
N ASP A 180 1.32 -20.23 -8.85
CA ASP A 180 2.01 -21.53 -8.71
C ASP A 180 2.25 -21.85 -7.23
N VAL A 181 2.37 -20.81 -6.37
CA VAL A 181 2.39 -20.94 -4.91
C VAL A 181 1.60 -19.77 -4.30
N GLY A 182 0.49 -20.06 -3.64
CA GLY A 182 -0.31 -19.10 -2.87
C GLY A 182 0.13 -19.06 -1.41
N PHE A 183 0.53 -17.89 -0.91
CA PHE A 183 0.85 -17.63 0.50
C PHE A 183 -0.28 -16.85 1.14
N ALA A 184 -1.08 -17.49 1.99
CA ALA A 184 -2.10 -16.82 2.77
C ALA A 184 -1.54 -16.33 4.12
N MET A 185 -1.92 -15.13 4.55
CA MET A 185 -1.52 -14.61 5.86
C MET A 185 -2.32 -15.28 6.97
N GLY A 186 -1.70 -15.53 8.12
CA GLY A 186 -2.33 -16.18 9.27
C GLY A 186 -3.47 -15.39 9.87
N SER A 187 -3.37 -14.05 9.88
CA SER A 187 -4.45 -13.13 10.27
C SER A 187 -5.51 -12.93 9.19
N GLY A 188 -5.28 -13.48 7.98
CA GLY A 188 -6.19 -13.36 6.85
C GLY A 188 -7.51 -14.10 7.04
N THR A 189 -8.44 -13.88 6.11
CA THR A 189 -9.75 -14.52 6.10
C THR A 189 -9.62 -16.03 5.86
N GLU A 190 -10.56 -16.83 6.35
CA GLU A 190 -10.59 -18.29 6.10
C GLU A 190 -10.62 -18.59 4.59
N VAL A 191 -11.32 -17.77 3.80
CA VAL A 191 -11.38 -17.92 2.33
C VAL A 191 -9.99 -17.74 1.69
N ALA A 192 -9.18 -16.81 2.19
CA ALA A 192 -7.80 -16.63 1.71
C ALA A 192 -6.92 -17.82 2.13
N LYS A 193 -7.07 -18.33 3.37
CA LYS A 193 -6.32 -19.50 3.86
C LYS A 193 -6.66 -20.77 3.10
N GLU A 194 -7.93 -20.98 2.75
CA GLU A 194 -8.37 -22.11 1.93
C GLU A 194 -7.89 -22.00 0.46
N ALA A 195 -7.65 -20.79 -0.03
CA ALA A 195 -7.18 -20.54 -1.39
C ALA A 195 -5.65 -20.64 -1.52
N GLY A 196 -4.91 -20.47 -0.42
CA GLY A 196 -3.44 -20.54 -0.41
C GLY A 196 -2.92 -21.97 -0.23
N ASP A 197 -1.73 -22.22 -0.75
CA ASP A 197 -1.01 -23.50 -0.57
C ASP A 197 -0.26 -23.53 0.77
N ILE A 198 0.17 -22.35 1.24
CA ILE A 198 0.95 -22.16 2.46
C ILE A 198 0.32 -21.05 3.29
N VAL A 199 0.14 -21.30 4.61
CA VAL A 199 -0.33 -20.28 5.55
C VAL A 199 0.84 -19.77 6.38
N ILE A 200 1.08 -18.46 6.34
CA ILE A 200 2.13 -17.76 7.08
C ILE A 200 1.57 -17.32 8.43
N LEU A 201 1.79 -18.12 9.46
CA LEU A 201 1.15 -17.97 10.78
C LEU A 201 1.57 -16.70 11.54
N ASP A 202 2.76 -16.21 11.30
CA ASP A 202 3.35 -15.03 11.97
C ASP A 202 3.17 -13.71 11.20
N ASP A 203 2.48 -13.77 10.07
CA ASP A 203 2.26 -12.62 9.17
C ASP A 203 3.55 -11.87 8.81
N ASN A 204 4.66 -12.60 8.71
CA ASN A 204 5.98 -12.03 8.51
C ASN A 204 6.53 -12.38 7.13
N PHE A 205 6.99 -11.38 6.40
CA PHE A 205 7.62 -11.57 5.09
C PHE A 205 8.94 -12.39 5.18
N LEU A 206 9.60 -12.42 6.34
CA LEU A 206 10.74 -13.31 6.58
C LEU A 206 10.40 -14.79 6.38
N SER A 207 9.22 -15.21 6.83
CA SER A 207 8.76 -16.60 6.66
C SER A 207 8.46 -16.91 5.19
N ILE A 208 7.92 -15.94 4.45
CA ILE A 208 7.75 -16.04 2.98
C ILE A 208 9.13 -16.15 2.31
N LYS A 209 10.08 -15.27 2.66
CA LYS A 209 11.46 -15.34 2.17
C LYS A 209 12.06 -16.72 2.39
N GLN A 210 11.96 -17.25 3.60
CA GLN A 210 12.48 -18.57 3.92
C GLN A 210 11.86 -19.66 3.04
N ALA A 211 10.53 -19.64 2.89
CA ALA A 211 9.85 -20.60 2.03
C ALA A 211 10.35 -20.51 0.58
N ILE A 212 10.50 -19.31 0.02
CA ILE A 212 11.01 -19.11 -1.35
C ILE A 212 12.43 -19.66 -1.50
N LEU A 213 13.33 -19.33 -0.55
CA LEU A 213 14.72 -19.77 -0.61
C LEU A 213 14.86 -21.29 -0.44
N TYR A 214 14.08 -21.91 0.47
CA TYR A 214 14.08 -23.36 0.64
C TYR A 214 13.51 -24.10 -0.57
N LEU A 215 12.43 -23.62 -1.18
CA LEU A 215 11.85 -24.18 -2.39
C LEU A 215 12.84 -24.12 -3.56
N SER A 216 13.62 -23.04 -3.68
CA SER A 216 14.68 -22.92 -4.69
C SER A 216 15.80 -23.93 -4.50
N LEU A 217 16.15 -24.28 -3.25
CA LEU A 217 17.20 -25.28 -2.95
C LEU A 217 16.77 -26.72 -3.26
N ILE A 218 15.49 -27.04 -3.17
CA ILE A 218 14.95 -28.38 -3.49
C ILE A 218 14.96 -28.65 -5.01
N HIS A 219 14.95 -27.61 -5.83
CA HIS A 219 14.93 -27.75 -7.30
C HIS A 219 16.34 -27.94 -7.92
N ILE A 220 17.42 -27.86 -7.14
CA ILE A 220 18.83 -27.97 -7.59
C ILE A 220 19.41 -29.36 -7.29
N SER A 221 18.65 -30.24 -6.71
CA SER A 221 19.02 -31.67 -6.50
C SER A 221 18.27 -32.62 -7.47
#